data_43ad63759b27aadb7f87cbd9b64db06a
#
_entry.id   43ad63759b27aadb7f87cbd9b64db06a
#
_cell.length_a   1.000
_cell.length_b   1.000
_cell.length_c   1.000
_cell.angle_alpha   90.00
_cell.angle_beta   90.00
_cell.angle_gamma   90.00
#
_symmetry.space_group_name_H-M   'P 1'
#
loop_
_entity.id
_entity.type
_entity.pdbx_description
1 polymer ?
#
loop_
_entity_poly.entity_id
_entity_poly.type
_entity_poly.pdbx_seq_one_letter_code
_entity_poly.pdbx_strand_id
1 'polypeptide(L)'
;MTLTRSMARFTAGLAGAALLSAAFSAQARELSVSTVLSEAFPWGQAAEKWAELVEERSGGELTLRVYPNSQLVSGDQTREFSAMRSGLIDAAVGSTINWSPQVPELNLFSLPFFIPDEAAVDAVTGGDAGTMVFEAIESRGVIPLAWGENGFRQVSNSRGPISQPDDLDGLKIRVVGSPLFQDTFSALGADPTQMSWTDAQPALTTGAVDGQENPLSVFDVARIDQVGQEHLTLWNYMNDPLIFAVNQQVWQSLSEEQQAMLRETAEEAGAWEIAMTREQESERLAAIQERGVTVTELTNEQYQAFVDATQSVYEKWAPRIGEEVVNAAQAAIDAR
;
A
#
# COMPACT_ATOMS: atom_id res chain seq x y z
N MET A 1 -91.15 45.99 17.07
CA MET A 1 -91.49 44.61 16.72
C MET A 1 -90.37 44.07 15.89
N THR A 2 -89.74 43.22 16.30
CA THR A 2 -89.42 41.91 16.63
C THR A 2 -87.97 41.69 16.97
N LEU A 3 -87.69 41.08 18.07
CA LEU A 3 -86.38 40.61 18.56
C LEU A 3 -85.83 39.50 17.69
N THR A 4 -84.53 39.48 17.51
CA THR A 4 -83.80 38.21 17.24
C THR A 4 -82.52 38.15 18.04
N ARG A 5 -82.43 37.14 18.85
CA ARG A 5 -81.30 36.78 19.71
C ARG A 5 -80.12 36.28 18.88
N SER A 6 -78.96 36.79 19.16
CA SER A 6 -77.68 36.23 18.65
C SER A 6 -77.10 35.27 19.65
N MET A 7 -76.92 34.03 19.28
CA MET A 7 -76.21 32.98 20.03
C MET A 7 -74.69 33.06 19.70
N ALA A 8 -73.87 33.33 20.68
CA ALA A 8 -72.45 33.20 20.60
C ALA A 8 -72.04 31.71 20.61
N ARG A 9 -71.33 31.27 19.58
CA ARG A 9 -70.64 29.97 19.57
C ARG A 9 -69.15 30.20 19.87
N PHE A 10 -68.71 29.69 21.03
CA PHE A 10 -67.31 29.48 21.34
C PHE A 10 -66.76 28.32 20.49
N THR A 11 -65.80 28.61 19.66
CA THR A 11 -64.95 27.61 19.00
C THR A 11 -63.58 27.63 19.66
N ALA A 12 -63.30 26.59 20.46
CA ALA A 12 -61.95 26.34 20.98
C ALA A 12 -61.03 25.88 19.84
N GLY A 13 -60.06 26.70 19.51
CA GLY A 13 -59.00 26.34 18.58
C GLY A 13 -57.95 25.46 19.25
N LEU A 14 -57.86 24.18 18.88
CA LEU A 14 -56.67 23.37 19.17
C LEU A 14 -55.51 23.85 18.27
N ALA A 15 -54.53 24.51 18.89
CA ALA A 15 -53.23 24.75 18.27
C ALA A 15 -52.42 23.45 18.33
N GLY A 16 -52.44 22.69 17.24
CA GLY A 16 -51.54 21.58 17.05
C GLY A 16 -50.12 22.10 16.75
N ALA A 17 -49.24 21.99 17.72
CA ALA A 17 -47.82 22.19 17.52
C ALA A 17 -47.27 21.02 16.67
N ALA A 18 -47.19 21.19 15.35
CA ALA A 18 -46.42 20.32 14.51
C ALA A 18 -44.93 20.58 14.75
N LEU A 19 -44.31 19.73 15.57
CA LEU A 19 -42.85 19.58 15.63
C LEU A 19 -42.41 19.04 14.27
N LEU A 20 -42.01 19.93 13.38
CA LEU A 20 -41.21 19.60 12.23
C LEU A 20 -39.85 19.16 12.76
N SER A 21 -39.64 17.86 12.95
CA SER A 21 -38.34 17.26 13.00
C SER A 21 -37.70 17.50 11.64
N ALA A 22 -36.91 18.53 11.51
CA ALA A 22 -35.99 18.71 10.40
C ALA A 22 -34.96 17.55 10.54
N ALA A 23 -35.24 16.45 9.89
CA ALA A 23 -34.22 15.46 9.60
C ALA A 23 -33.20 16.21 8.72
N PHE A 24 -32.13 16.70 9.32
CA PHE A 24 -30.92 17.02 8.59
C PHE A 24 -30.49 15.69 7.95
N SER A 25 -30.84 15.50 6.69
CA SER A 25 -30.14 14.53 5.86
C SER A 25 -28.70 15.02 5.81
N ALA A 26 -27.84 14.51 6.69
CA ALA A 26 -26.42 14.68 6.52
C ALA A 26 -26.13 14.18 5.10
N GLN A 27 -25.69 15.08 4.24
CA GLN A 27 -25.33 14.70 2.87
C GLN A 27 -24.14 13.78 3.01
N ALA A 28 -24.28 12.54 2.53
CA ALA A 28 -23.20 11.56 2.53
C ALA A 28 -21.95 12.21 1.94
N ARG A 29 -20.85 12.14 2.66
CA ARG A 29 -19.55 12.64 2.22
C ARG A 29 -18.79 11.50 1.57
N GLU A 30 -18.44 11.64 0.31
CA GLU A 30 -17.59 10.70 -0.41
C GLU A 30 -16.13 11.19 -0.40
N LEU A 31 -15.20 10.30 -0.05
CA LEU A 31 -13.76 10.51 -0.14
C LEU A 31 -13.19 9.61 -1.23
N SER A 32 -12.32 10.17 -2.06
CA SER A 32 -11.56 9.41 -3.06
C SER A 32 -10.41 8.64 -2.41
N VAL A 33 -10.28 7.34 -2.73
CA VAL A 33 -9.18 6.49 -2.28
C VAL A 33 -8.38 6.01 -3.49
N SER A 34 -7.09 6.33 -3.55
CA SER A 34 -6.20 5.84 -4.60
C SER A 34 -5.54 4.52 -4.21
N THR A 35 -5.37 3.64 -5.19
CA THR A 35 -4.54 2.44 -5.06
C THR A 35 -3.90 2.08 -6.40
N VAL A 36 -2.71 1.45 -6.35
CA VAL A 36 -1.98 1.03 -7.55
C VAL A 36 -2.60 -0.19 -8.20
N LEU A 37 -3.14 -1.11 -7.40
CA LEU A 37 -3.70 -2.37 -7.88
C LEU A 37 -5.22 -2.40 -7.66
N SER A 38 -5.94 -3.17 -8.48
CA SER A 38 -7.38 -3.34 -8.38
C SER A 38 -7.78 -4.39 -7.34
N GLU A 39 -9.07 -4.56 -7.13
CA GLU A 39 -9.68 -5.58 -6.24
C GLU A 39 -9.34 -7.02 -6.62
N ALA A 40 -8.74 -7.25 -7.78
CA ALA A 40 -8.21 -8.58 -8.12
C ALA A 40 -6.98 -8.96 -7.27
N PHE A 41 -6.31 -7.99 -6.69
CA PHE A 41 -5.10 -8.14 -5.88
C PHE A 41 -5.39 -7.89 -4.39
N PRO A 42 -4.66 -8.52 -3.45
CA PRO A 42 -4.81 -8.25 -2.02
C PRO A 42 -4.74 -6.76 -1.68
N TRP A 43 -3.80 -6.04 -2.24
CA TRP A 43 -3.69 -4.58 -2.08
C TRP A 43 -4.99 -3.82 -2.43
N GLY A 44 -5.61 -4.12 -3.59
CA GLY A 44 -6.88 -3.50 -3.96
C GLY A 44 -8.03 -3.95 -3.06
N GLN A 45 -8.03 -5.22 -2.63
CA GLN A 45 -9.01 -5.75 -1.68
C GLN A 45 -8.90 -5.07 -0.31
N ALA A 46 -7.70 -4.67 0.12
CA ALA A 46 -7.50 -3.87 1.33
C ALA A 46 -8.26 -2.54 1.27
N ALA A 47 -8.17 -1.83 0.14
CA ALA A 47 -8.87 -0.56 -0.05
C ALA A 47 -10.39 -0.73 -0.09
N GLU A 48 -10.89 -1.77 -0.77
CA GLU A 48 -12.33 -2.08 -0.82
C GLU A 48 -12.85 -2.51 0.56
N LYS A 49 -12.08 -3.30 1.31
CA LYS A 49 -12.44 -3.70 2.68
C LYS A 49 -12.52 -2.50 3.61
N TRP A 50 -11.59 -1.56 3.49
CA TRP A 50 -11.66 -0.30 4.23
C TRP A 50 -12.91 0.51 3.87
N ALA A 51 -13.24 0.60 2.59
CA ALA A 51 -14.45 1.29 2.12
C ALA A 51 -15.73 0.65 2.66
N GLU A 52 -15.83 -0.68 2.61
CA GLU A 52 -16.95 -1.45 3.17
C GLU A 52 -17.15 -1.16 4.67
N LEU A 53 -16.07 -1.24 5.47
CA LEU A 53 -16.11 -1.01 6.91
C LEU A 53 -16.50 0.43 7.26
N VAL A 54 -16.01 1.40 6.51
CA VAL A 54 -16.36 2.82 6.71
C VAL A 54 -17.82 3.08 6.41
N GLU A 55 -18.34 2.57 5.30
CA GLU A 55 -19.76 2.73 4.94
C GLU A 55 -20.67 2.07 5.99
N GLU A 56 -20.35 0.85 6.42
CA GLU A 56 -21.11 0.12 7.44
C GLU A 56 -21.13 0.87 8.77
N ARG A 57 -19.96 1.31 9.29
CA ARG A 57 -19.86 1.95 10.61
C ARG A 57 -20.39 3.37 10.65
N SER A 58 -20.32 4.10 9.53
CA SER A 58 -20.88 5.43 9.41
C SER A 58 -22.38 5.44 9.12
N GLY A 59 -22.99 4.26 8.84
CA GLY A 59 -24.36 4.19 8.34
C GLY A 59 -24.56 4.91 7.00
N GLY A 60 -23.49 5.01 6.19
CA GLY A 60 -23.48 5.69 4.91
C GLY A 60 -23.30 7.21 4.98
N GLU A 61 -23.03 7.79 6.15
CA GLU A 61 -22.72 9.24 6.27
C GLU A 61 -21.35 9.60 5.68
N LEU A 62 -20.41 8.64 5.71
CA LEU A 62 -19.09 8.72 5.08
C LEU A 62 -18.90 7.50 4.19
N THR A 63 -18.46 7.72 2.97
CA THR A 63 -18.16 6.65 2.00
C THR A 63 -16.77 6.85 1.41
N LEU A 64 -16.10 5.75 1.09
CA LEU A 64 -14.82 5.74 0.40
C LEU A 64 -15.04 5.19 -1.00
N ARG A 65 -14.61 5.94 -2.02
CA ARG A 65 -14.65 5.49 -3.40
C ARG A 65 -13.25 5.14 -3.87
N VAL A 66 -13.03 3.85 -4.15
CA VAL A 66 -11.73 3.34 -4.59
C VAL A 66 -11.49 3.61 -6.08
N TYR A 67 -10.31 4.13 -6.39
CA TYR A 67 -9.81 4.40 -7.73
C TYR A 67 -8.52 3.59 -7.95
N PRO A 68 -8.61 2.40 -8.56
CA PRO A 68 -7.46 1.52 -8.78
C PRO A 68 -6.59 1.98 -9.95
N ASN A 69 -5.47 1.25 -10.18
CA ASN A 69 -4.55 1.43 -11.31
C ASN A 69 -3.95 2.85 -11.38
N SER A 70 -3.75 3.49 -10.23
CA SER A 70 -3.21 4.85 -10.15
C SER A 70 -3.96 5.87 -11.04
N GLN A 71 -5.28 5.66 -11.26
CA GLN A 71 -6.08 6.51 -12.20
C GLN A 71 -6.02 7.99 -11.83
N LEU A 72 -6.03 8.31 -10.52
CA LEU A 72 -6.04 9.70 -10.05
C LEU A 72 -4.72 10.43 -10.30
N VAL A 73 -3.67 9.69 -10.67
CA VAL A 73 -2.33 10.21 -11.02
C VAL A 73 -1.87 9.79 -12.41
N SER A 74 -2.84 9.46 -13.29
CA SER A 74 -2.59 9.11 -14.70
C SER A 74 -1.63 7.93 -14.88
N GLY A 75 -1.71 6.92 -14.00
CA GLY A 75 -0.89 5.72 -14.03
C GLY A 75 0.51 5.85 -13.42
N ASP A 76 0.92 7.04 -12.99
CA ASP A 76 2.23 7.26 -12.36
C ASP A 76 2.11 7.16 -10.83
N GLN A 77 2.31 5.97 -10.30
CA GLN A 77 2.19 5.63 -8.89
C GLN A 77 3.12 6.44 -7.97
N THR A 78 4.24 6.95 -8.47
CA THR A 78 5.18 7.75 -7.66
C THR A 78 4.66 9.16 -7.34
N ARG A 79 3.61 9.59 -8.04
CA ARG A 79 2.94 10.88 -7.80
C ARG A 79 1.84 10.82 -6.75
N GLU A 80 1.45 9.62 -6.30
CA GLU A 80 0.32 9.41 -5.40
C GLU A 80 0.47 10.21 -4.10
N PHE A 81 1.64 10.13 -3.43
CA PHE A 81 1.89 10.87 -2.19
C PHE A 81 1.77 12.39 -2.37
N SER A 82 2.34 12.95 -3.44
CA SER A 82 2.24 14.39 -3.71
C SER A 82 0.83 14.83 -4.08
N ALA A 83 0.07 13.98 -4.77
CA ALA A 83 -1.32 14.22 -5.11
C ALA A 83 -2.20 14.22 -3.84
N MET A 84 -1.98 13.27 -2.92
CA MET A 84 -2.66 13.23 -1.64
C MET A 84 -2.28 14.45 -0.78
N ARG A 85 -0.98 14.77 -0.63
CA ARG A 85 -0.54 15.95 0.11
C ARG A 85 -1.14 17.26 -0.40
N SER A 86 -1.34 17.39 -1.72
CA SER A 86 -1.93 18.61 -2.34
C SER A 86 -3.46 18.65 -2.27
N GLY A 87 -4.13 17.61 -1.79
CA GLY A 87 -5.59 17.50 -1.73
C GLY A 87 -6.25 17.14 -3.07
N LEU A 88 -5.49 16.64 -4.05
CA LEU A 88 -6.06 16.05 -5.27
C LEU A 88 -6.66 14.67 -5.00
N ILE A 89 -6.13 13.96 -4.03
CA ILE A 89 -6.58 12.66 -3.53
C ILE A 89 -6.89 12.82 -2.06
N ASP A 90 -8.05 12.32 -1.59
CA ASP A 90 -8.45 12.43 -0.19
C ASP A 90 -7.76 11.39 0.68
N ALA A 91 -7.61 10.17 0.19
CA ALA A 91 -7.01 9.04 0.90
C ALA A 91 -6.32 8.08 -0.07
N ALA A 92 -5.45 7.23 0.43
CA ALA A 92 -4.81 6.18 -0.35
C ALA A 92 -4.50 4.95 0.51
N VAL A 93 -4.47 3.78 -0.14
CA VAL A 93 -3.73 2.63 0.34
C VAL A 93 -2.50 2.54 -0.56
N GLY A 94 -1.36 3.00 -0.07
CA GLY A 94 -0.15 3.21 -0.86
C GLY A 94 1.03 2.37 -0.38
N SER A 95 2.02 2.19 -1.25
CA SER A 95 3.23 1.44 -0.97
C SER A 95 4.33 2.33 -0.40
N THR A 96 5.05 1.81 0.58
CA THR A 96 6.26 2.44 1.12
C THR A 96 7.27 2.77 0.02
N ILE A 97 7.40 1.91 -0.99
CA ILE A 97 8.32 2.10 -2.12
C ILE A 97 7.91 3.33 -2.95
N ASN A 98 6.63 3.44 -3.30
CA ASN A 98 6.14 4.50 -4.18
C ASN A 98 6.23 5.89 -3.55
N TRP A 99 6.14 5.95 -2.22
CA TRP A 99 6.19 7.20 -1.45
C TRP A 99 7.61 7.57 -1.01
N SER A 100 8.56 6.62 -1.02
CA SER A 100 9.94 6.81 -0.56
C SER A 100 10.70 7.96 -1.24
N PRO A 101 10.45 8.34 -2.52
CA PRO A 101 11.11 9.51 -3.10
C PRO A 101 10.78 10.82 -2.41
N GLN A 102 9.65 10.89 -1.68
CA GLN A 102 9.19 12.09 -0.98
C GLN A 102 9.29 11.96 0.55
N VAL A 103 9.36 10.72 1.04
CA VAL A 103 9.51 10.37 2.47
C VAL A 103 10.70 9.42 2.58
N PRO A 104 11.94 9.93 2.71
CA PRO A 104 13.15 9.11 2.69
C PRO A 104 13.18 7.98 3.74
N GLU A 105 12.51 8.18 4.87
CA GLU A 105 12.41 7.21 5.97
C GLU A 105 11.73 5.90 5.51
N LEU A 106 10.85 5.95 4.51
CA LEU A 106 10.21 4.77 3.93
C LEU A 106 11.17 3.83 3.21
N ASN A 107 12.36 4.32 2.80
CA ASN A 107 13.39 3.45 2.24
C ASN A 107 13.93 2.42 3.25
N LEU A 108 13.62 2.54 4.54
CA LEU A 108 13.92 1.53 5.55
C LEU A 108 13.47 0.12 5.10
N PHE A 109 12.24 0.01 4.61
CA PHE A 109 11.66 -1.25 4.15
C PHE A 109 12.23 -1.76 2.83
N SER A 110 12.95 -0.89 2.11
CA SER A 110 13.60 -1.21 0.83
C SER A 110 15.10 -1.49 0.94
N LEU A 111 15.68 -1.39 2.14
CA LEU A 111 17.08 -1.79 2.36
C LEU A 111 17.25 -3.28 2.03
N PRO A 112 18.15 -3.64 1.08
CA PRO A 112 18.22 -5.00 0.59
C PRO A 112 18.65 -5.96 1.72
N PHE A 113 17.89 -7.05 1.88
CA PHE A 113 18.11 -8.13 2.84
C PHE A 113 18.16 -7.69 4.32
N PHE A 114 17.63 -6.50 4.64
CA PHE A 114 17.66 -5.96 6.00
C PHE A 114 16.57 -6.55 6.89
N ILE A 115 15.36 -6.73 6.37
CA ILE A 115 14.21 -7.31 7.09
C ILE A 115 14.03 -8.75 6.60
N PRO A 116 14.40 -9.77 7.41
CA PRO A 116 14.57 -11.13 6.91
C PRO A 116 13.27 -11.94 6.78
N ASP A 117 12.23 -11.63 7.54
CA ASP A 117 11.00 -12.41 7.63
C ASP A 117 9.80 -11.59 8.12
N GLU A 118 8.60 -12.18 8.08
CA GLU A 118 7.33 -11.53 8.47
C GLU A 118 7.34 -11.08 9.95
N ALA A 119 7.94 -11.86 10.84
CA ALA A 119 8.05 -11.48 12.25
C ALA A 119 8.92 -10.24 12.45
N ALA A 120 9.93 -10.04 11.57
CA ALA A 120 10.72 -8.82 11.54
C ALA A 120 9.92 -7.64 10.98
N VAL A 121 9.09 -7.85 9.95
CA VAL A 121 8.17 -6.83 9.45
C VAL A 121 7.24 -6.36 10.57
N ASP A 122 6.62 -7.30 11.29
CA ASP A 122 5.72 -7.00 12.40
C ASP A 122 6.43 -6.25 13.55
N ALA A 123 7.65 -6.66 13.89
CA ALA A 123 8.43 -6.00 14.94
C ALA A 123 8.83 -4.56 14.55
N VAL A 124 9.19 -4.33 13.28
CA VAL A 124 9.58 -3.01 12.76
C VAL A 124 8.38 -2.09 12.64
N THR A 125 7.28 -2.56 12.04
CA THR A 125 6.06 -1.75 11.83
C THR A 125 5.33 -1.46 13.13
N GLY A 126 5.30 -2.41 14.08
CA GLY A 126 4.68 -2.27 15.39
C GLY A 126 5.56 -1.60 16.45
N GLY A 127 6.84 -1.33 16.16
CA GLY A 127 7.81 -0.77 17.09
C GLY A 127 8.07 0.72 16.90
N ASP A 128 9.15 1.19 17.55
CA ASP A 128 9.57 2.59 17.50
C ASP A 128 9.89 3.05 16.07
N ALA A 129 10.50 2.19 15.25
CA ALA A 129 10.81 2.50 13.86
C ALA A 129 9.54 2.80 13.04
N GLY A 130 8.49 1.99 13.20
CA GLY A 130 7.20 2.21 12.55
C GLY A 130 6.55 3.53 12.99
N THR A 131 6.64 3.86 14.28
CA THR A 131 6.18 5.14 14.82
C THR A 131 6.93 6.32 14.20
N MET A 132 8.27 6.26 14.13
CA MET A 132 9.10 7.30 13.51
C MET A 132 8.77 7.49 12.02
N VAL A 133 8.50 6.40 11.31
CA VAL A 133 8.08 6.45 9.89
C VAL A 133 6.71 7.14 9.76
N PHE A 134 5.75 6.84 10.62
CA PHE A 134 4.44 7.49 10.61
C PHE A 134 4.57 8.99 10.93
N GLU A 135 5.37 9.38 11.93
CA GLU A 135 5.66 10.78 12.24
C GLU A 135 6.31 11.51 11.04
N ALA A 136 7.20 10.84 10.32
CA ALA A 136 7.82 11.39 9.12
C ALA A 136 6.79 11.64 7.99
N ILE A 137 5.83 10.76 7.80
CA ILE A 137 4.71 10.93 6.85
C ILE A 137 3.82 12.11 7.30
N GLU A 138 3.43 12.12 8.58
CA GLU A 138 2.55 13.16 9.16
C GLU A 138 3.16 14.55 9.04
N SER A 139 4.46 14.67 9.29
CA SER A 139 5.21 15.94 9.15
C SER A 139 5.17 16.52 7.72
N ARG A 140 4.82 15.68 6.74
CA ARG A 140 4.70 16.04 5.32
C ARG A 140 3.28 16.27 4.83
N GLY A 141 2.31 16.32 5.76
CA GLY A 141 0.92 16.70 5.46
C GLY A 141 0.02 15.55 5.01
N VAL A 142 0.36 14.33 5.36
CA VAL A 142 -0.44 13.11 5.16
C VAL A 142 -0.56 12.39 6.50
N ILE A 143 -1.77 11.95 6.85
CA ILE A 143 -2.04 11.27 8.12
C ILE A 143 -2.05 9.76 7.89
N PRO A 144 -1.02 9.02 8.32
CA PRO A 144 -1.03 7.57 8.26
C PRO A 144 -1.96 7.00 9.35
N LEU A 145 -2.70 5.95 9.01
CA LEU A 145 -3.69 5.35 9.89
C LEU A 145 -3.31 3.94 10.31
N ALA A 146 -2.90 3.10 9.35
CA ALA A 146 -2.61 1.69 9.57
C ALA A 146 -1.60 1.16 8.56
N TRP A 147 -1.01 0.02 8.87
CA TRP A 147 -0.20 -0.78 7.97
C TRP A 147 -1.03 -1.81 7.23
N GLY A 148 -0.60 -2.17 6.02
CA GLY A 148 -0.97 -3.33 5.24
C GLY A 148 0.30 -3.97 4.66
N GLU A 149 0.18 -4.95 3.77
CA GLU A 149 1.32 -5.68 3.23
C GLU A 149 1.11 -6.11 1.78
N ASN A 150 1.95 -5.62 0.87
CA ASN A 150 2.02 -6.19 -0.47
C ASN A 150 2.81 -7.52 -0.47
N GLY A 151 3.77 -7.67 0.46
CA GLY A 151 4.53 -8.89 0.72
C GLY A 151 6.02 -8.81 0.36
N PHE A 152 6.73 -9.92 0.59
CA PHE A 152 8.12 -10.06 0.20
C PHE A 152 8.26 -10.14 -1.33
N ARG A 153 9.23 -9.39 -1.85
CA ARG A 153 9.42 -9.24 -3.29
C ARG A 153 10.45 -10.25 -3.80
N GLN A 154 10.07 -10.91 -4.89
CA GLN A 154 10.83 -11.93 -5.59
C GLN A 154 11.25 -11.41 -6.96
N VAL A 155 12.35 -11.90 -7.52
CA VAL A 155 12.78 -11.52 -8.87
C VAL A 155 12.35 -12.58 -9.88
N SER A 156 11.82 -12.12 -11.02
CA SER A 156 11.52 -12.99 -12.16
C SER A 156 12.18 -12.49 -13.42
N ASN A 157 12.46 -13.41 -14.34
CA ASN A 157 13.05 -13.07 -15.64
C ASN A 157 12.77 -14.13 -16.72
N SER A 158 13.09 -13.78 -17.98
CA SER A 158 12.91 -14.62 -19.17
C SER A 158 14.19 -15.35 -19.60
N ARG A 159 15.33 -15.20 -18.91
CA ARG A 159 16.63 -15.67 -19.38
C ARG A 159 17.10 -16.95 -18.72
N GLY A 160 16.90 -17.10 -17.41
CA GLY A 160 17.39 -18.27 -16.68
C GLY A 160 17.23 -18.15 -15.18
N PRO A 161 17.53 -19.21 -14.45
CA PRO A 161 17.56 -19.19 -13.00
C PRO A 161 18.57 -18.15 -12.47
N ILE A 162 18.20 -17.41 -11.42
CA ILE A 162 19.08 -16.51 -10.69
C ILE A 162 19.38 -17.18 -9.34
N SER A 163 20.63 -17.53 -9.11
CA SER A 163 21.10 -18.20 -7.88
C SER A 163 22.32 -17.53 -7.23
N GLN A 164 22.93 -16.58 -7.93
CA GLN A 164 24.08 -15.79 -7.48
C GLN A 164 24.04 -14.42 -8.14
N PRO A 165 24.73 -13.39 -7.59
CA PRO A 165 24.73 -12.05 -8.17
C PRO A 165 25.10 -11.99 -9.66
N ASP A 166 26.10 -12.75 -10.09
CA ASP A 166 26.59 -12.78 -11.48
C ASP A 166 25.51 -13.24 -12.49
N ASP A 167 24.47 -13.96 -12.03
CA ASP A 167 23.35 -14.35 -12.89
C ASP A 167 22.47 -13.17 -13.31
N LEU A 168 22.62 -12.01 -12.65
CA LEU A 168 21.95 -10.75 -12.99
C LEU A 168 22.74 -9.89 -13.97
N ASP A 169 24.01 -10.22 -14.27
CA ASP A 169 24.87 -9.40 -15.11
C ASP A 169 24.24 -9.06 -16.46
N GLY A 170 24.04 -7.74 -16.69
CA GLY A 170 23.49 -7.18 -17.91
C GLY A 170 22.00 -7.48 -18.16
N LEU A 171 21.28 -8.12 -17.23
CA LEU A 171 19.84 -8.27 -17.33
C LEU A 171 19.16 -6.92 -17.17
N LYS A 172 18.27 -6.58 -18.10
CA LYS A 172 17.42 -5.41 -18.00
C LYS A 172 16.26 -5.71 -17.05
N ILE A 173 16.35 -5.22 -15.83
CA ILE A 173 15.32 -5.45 -14.82
C ILE A 173 14.46 -4.20 -14.66
N ARG A 174 13.16 -4.36 -14.88
CA ARG A 174 12.19 -3.31 -14.54
C ARG A 174 12.16 -3.17 -13.02
N VAL A 175 12.30 -1.94 -12.55
CA VAL A 175 12.19 -1.59 -11.12
C VAL A 175 11.15 -0.49 -10.91
N VAL A 176 10.68 -0.38 -9.67
CA VAL A 176 9.78 0.71 -9.24
C VAL A 176 10.54 2.03 -9.26
N GLY A 177 9.82 3.16 -9.29
CA GLY A 177 10.36 4.51 -9.32
C GLY A 177 11.06 4.94 -8.02
N SER A 178 12.01 4.15 -7.54
CA SER A 178 12.84 4.45 -6.35
C SER A 178 14.32 4.37 -6.70
N PRO A 179 15.13 5.42 -6.40
CA PRO A 179 16.57 5.39 -6.64
C PRO A 179 17.31 4.28 -5.87
N LEU A 180 16.79 3.85 -4.71
CA LEU A 180 17.37 2.74 -3.96
C LEU A 180 17.32 1.44 -4.77
N PHE A 181 16.21 1.18 -5.46
CA PHE A 181 16.07 0.00 -6.33
C PHE A 181 17.08 0.02 -7.48
N GLN A 182 17.32 1.19 -8.09
CA GLN A 182 18.36 1.32 -9.12
C GLN A 182 19.74 0.99 -8.56
N ASP A 183 20.07 1.53 -7.38
CA ASP A 183 21.35 1.24 -6.72
C ASP A 183 21.49 -0.26 -6.39
N THR A 184 20.42 -0.89 -5.88
CA THR A 184 20.42 -2.33 -5.53
C THR A 184 20.68 -3.20 -6.75
N PHE A 185 19.89 -3.04 -7.81
CA PHE A 185 20.05 -3.86 -9.01
C PHE A 185 21.33 -3.56 -9.77
N SER A 186 21.81 -2.30 -9.75
CA SER A 186 23.13 -1.97 -10.31
C SER A 186 24.29 -2.58 -9.51
N ALA A 187 24.19 -2.65 -8.19
CA ALA A 187 25.19 -3.32 -7.35
C ALA A 187 25.26 -4.84 -7.61
N LEU A 188 24.15 -5.43 -8.07
CA LEU A 188 24.04 -6.82 -8.48
C LEU A 188 24.42 -7.08 -9.96
N GLY A 189 24.93 -6.06 -10.70
CA GLY A 189 25.35 -6.20 -12.09
C GLY A 189 24.23 -6.06 -13.12
N ALA A 190 22.97 -5.89 -12.71
CA ALA A 190 21.85 -5.71 -13.63
C ALA A 190 21.82 -4.29 -14.23
N ASP A 191 21.02 -4.13 -15.29
CA ASP A 191 20.67 -2.85 -15.92
C ASP A 191 19.23 -2.44 -15.52
N PRO A 192 19.05 -1.77 -14.37
CA PRO A 192 17.72 -1.43 -13.86
C PRO A 192 17.06 -0.32 -14.66
N THR A 193 15.83 -0.54 -15.08
CA THR A 193 15.00 0.42 -15.80
C THR A 193 13.77 0.78 -14.99
N GLN A 194 13.69 2.04 -14.55
CA GLN A 194 12.51 2.53 -13.84
C GLN A 194 11.32 2.71 -14.77
N MET A 195 10.16 2.15 -14.39
CA MET A 195 8.89 2.42 -15.06
C MET A 195 7.70 2.17 -14.15
N SER A 196 6.57 2.82 -14.44
CA SER A 196 5.31 2.60 -13.74
C SER A 196 4.83 1.15 -13.89
N TRP A 197 3.92 0.72 -12.99
CA TRP A 197 3.34 -0.62 -13.11
C TRP A 197 2.53 -0.78 -14.40
N THR A 198 1.83 0.28 -14.83
CA THR A 198 1.03 0.27 -16.06
C THR A 198 1.87 0.05 -17.33
N ASP A 199 3.15 0.43 -17.30
CA ASP A 199 4.09 0.26 -18.41
C ASP A 199 4.88 -1.06 -18.32
N ALA A 200 4.93 -1.68 -17.13
CA ALA A 200 5.75 -2.87 -16.87
C ALA A 200 5.32 -4.07 -17.71
N GLN A 201 4.04 -4.44 -17.74
CA GLN A 201 3.55 -5.61 -18.49
C GLN A 201 3.77 -5.48 -20.01
N PRO A 202 3.46 -4.34 -20.67
CA PRO A 202 3.84 -4.13 -22.07
C PRO A 202 5.34 -4.25 -22.31
N ALA A 203 6.18 -3.73 -21.41
CA ALA A 203 7.63 -3.82 -21.54
C ALA A 203 8.15 -5.26 -21.43
N LEU A 204 7.61 -6.06 -20.51
CA LEU A 204 7.91 -7.49 -20.38
C LEU A 204 7.46 -8.26 -21.63
N THR A 205 6.23 -8.02 -22.10
CA THR A 205 5.66 -8.67 -23.29
C THR A 205 6.50 -8.45 -24.55
N THR A 206 7.04 -7.25 -24.73
CA THR A 206 7.85 -6.89 -25.89
C THR A 206 9.33 -7.23 -25.75
N GLY A 207 9.76 -7.69 -24.56
CA GLY A 207 11.18 -7.93 -24.28
C GLY A 207 12.01 -6.64 -24.17
N ALA A 208 11.37 -5.49 -23.92
CA ALA A 208 12.08 -4.23 -23.63
C ALA A 208 12.87 -4.33 -22.32
N VAL A 209 12.38 -5.15 -21.39
CA VAL A 209 13.06 -5.59 -20.17
C VAL A 209 13.07 -7.11 -20.10
N ASP A 210 14.10 -7.69 -19.48
CA ASP A 210 14.27 -9.14 -19.35
C ASP A 210 13.55 -9.69 -18.10
N GLY A 211 13.36 -8.83 -17.08
CA GLY A 211 12.81 -9.24 -15.79
C GLY A 211 12.17 -8.10 -15.01
N GLN A 212 11.63 -8.47 -13.86
CA GLN A 212 11.02 -7.57 -12.89
C GLN A 212 11.10 -8.18 -11.48
N GLU A 213 10.70 -7.42 -10.47
CA GLU A 213 10.58 -7.86 -9.10
C GLU A 213 9.21 -7.44 -8.52
N ASN A 214 8.55 -8.36 -7.84
CA ASN A 214 7.26 -8.16 -7.19
C ASN A 214 6.97 -9.32 -6.20
N PRO A 215 5.99 -9.14 -5.29
CA PRO A 215 5.49 -10.25 -4.48
C PRO A 215 4.82 -11.35 -5.31
N LEU A 216 4.69 -12.54 -4.70
CA LEU A 216 4.02 -13.69 -5.32
C LEU A 216 2.57 -13.38 -5.68
N SER A 217 1.87 -12.59 -4.86
CA SER A 217 0.50 -12.15 -5.11
C SER A 217 0.38 -11.39 -6.45
N VAL A 218 1.33 -10.49 -6.73
CA VAL A 218 1.35 -9.73 -7.96
C VAL A 218 1.76 -10.61 -9.15
N PHE A 219 2.76 -11.46 -8.98
CA PHE A 219 3.19 -12.40 -10.03
C PHE A 219 2.05 -13.32 -10.47
N ASP A 220 1.33 -13.88 -9.50
CA ASP A 220 0.23 -14.82 -9.74
C ASP A 220 -0.98 -14.14 -10.38
N VAL A 221 -1.52 -13.10 -9.76
CA VAL A 221 -2.75 -12.43 -10.21
C VAL A 221 -2.58 -11.72 -11.55
N ALA A 222 -1.44 -11.04 -11.75
CA ALA A 222 -1.13 -10.38 -13.01
C ALA A 222 -0.68 -11.36 -14.12
N ARG A 223 -0.60 -12.66 -13.83
CA ARG A 223 -0.18 -13.70 -14.78
C ARG A 223 1.14 -13.35 -15.46
N ILE A 224 2.12 -12.97 -14.65
CA ILE A 224 3.44 -12.55 -15.14
C ILE A 224 4.15 -13.66 -15.88
N ASP A 225 3.83 -14.93 -15.60
CA ASP A 225 4.23 -16.11 -16.38
C ASP A 225 3.86 -15.98 -17.87
N GLN A 226 2.72 -15.37 -18.21
CA GLN A 226 2.24 -15.26 -19.60
C GLN A 226 2.95 -14.17 -20.42
N VAL A 227 3.72 -13.32 -19.79
CA VAL A 227 4.53 -12.29 -20.46
C VAL A 227 6.02 -12.65 -20.50
N GLY A 228 6.31 -13.96 -20.54
CA GLY A 228 7.65 -14.52 -20.75
C GLY A 228 8.50 -14.63 -19.48
N GLN A 229 7.92 -14.46 -18.29
CA GLN A 229 8.66 -14.59 -17.04
C GLN A 229 8.62 -16.05 -16.55
N GLU A 230 9.50 -16.89 -17.12
CA GLU A 230 9.54 -18.33 -16.91
C GLU A 230 10.39 -18.77 -15.72
N HIS A 231 11.20 -17.85 -15.17
CA HIS A 231 12.08 -18.08 -14.03
C HIS A 231 11.74 -17.13 -12.89
N LEU A 232 11.56 -17.68 -11.69
CA LEU A 232 11.25 -16.96 -10.46
C LEU A 232 12.22 -17.38 -9.37
N THR A 233 12.95 -16.43 -8.78
CA THR A 233 13.85 -16.71 -7.66
C THR A 233 13.24 -16.16 -6.36
N LEU A 234 13.08 -17.05 -5.39
CA LEU A 234 12.64 -16.72 -4.04
C LEU A 234 13.86 -16.26 -3.22
N TRP A 235 14.00 -14.98 -3.07
CA TRP A 235 15.14 -14.39 -2.35
C TRP A 235 14.74 -13.45 -1.21
N ASN A 236 13.47 -13.07 -1.12
CA ASN A 236 12.92 -12.24 -0.04
C ASN A 236 13.79 -11.01 0.28
N TYR A 237 14.28 -10.32 -0.78
CA TYR A 237 15.30 -9.27 -0.58
C TYR A 237 14.78 -8.04 0.15
N MET A 238 13.46 -7.80 0.13
CA MET A 238 12.79 -6.77 0.93
C MET A 238 11.29 -7.07 0.99
N ASN A 239 10.62 -6.50 2.00
CA ASN A 239 9.16 -6.49 2.10
C ASN A 239 8.62 -5.12 1.68
N ASP A 240 7.42 -5.09 1.13
CA ASP A 240 6.72 -3.86 0.71
C ASP A 240 5.47 -3.63 1.57
N PRO A 241 5.59 -3.02 2.75
CA PRO A 241 4.43 -2.64 3.54
C PRO A 241 3.56 -1.61 2.82
N LEU A 242 2.26 -1.72 3.01
CA LEU A 242 1.27 -0.75 2.58
C LEU A 242 0.91 0.19 3.74
N ILE A 243 0.44 1.37 3.40
CA ILE A 243 0.00 2.38 4.36
C ILE A 243 -1.37 2.90 3.97
N PHE A 244 -2.33 2.76 4.88
CA PHE A 244 -3.62 3.44 4.80
C PHE A 244 -3.42 4.88 5.28
N ALA A 245 -3.73 5.86 4.46
CA ALA A 245 -3.49 7.24 4.83
C ALA A 245 -4.54 8.20 4.25
N VAL A 246 -4.65 9.37 4.89
CA VAL A 246 -5.61 10.43 4.54
C VAL A 246 -4.87 11.75 4.40
N ASN A 247 -5.30 12.59 3.46
CA ASN A 247 -4.84 13.98 3.34
C ASN A 247 -5.08 14.74 4.66
N GLN A 248 -4.11 15.51 5.12
CA GLN A 248 -4.19 16.23 6.39
C GLN A 248 -5.38 17.21 6.48
N GLN A 249 -5.71 17.91 5.39
CA GLN A 249 -6.83 18.87 5.39
C GLN A 249 -8.18 18.15 5.43
N VAL A 250 -8.31 17.03 4.73
CA VAL A 250 -9.47 16.15 4.80
C VAL A 250 -9.64 15.66 6.25
N TRP A 251 -8.58 15.12 6.84
CA TRP A 251 -8.56 14.63 8.22
C TRP A 251 -9.03 15.70 9.20
N GLN A 252 -8.48 16.91 9.13
CA GLN A 252 -8.85 18.04 10.01
C GLN A 252 -10.30 18.51 9.82
N SER A 253 -10.93 18.19 8.70
CA SER A 253 -12.33 18.56 8.41
C SER A 253 -13.34 17.52 8.93
N LEU A 254 -12.88 16.37 9.41
CA LEU A 254 -13.68 15.31 10.00
C LEU A 254 -13.91 15.54 11.49
N SER A 255 -15.04 15.06 12.03
CA SER A 255 -15.25 15.03 13.47
C SER A 255 -14.31 14.03 14.15
N GLU A 256 -14.09 14.17 15.46
CA GLU A 256 -13.27 13.22 16.24
C GLU A 256 -13.81 11.78 16.13
N GLU A 257 -15.14 11.60 16.07
CA GLU A 257 -15.78 10.30 15.88
C GLU A 257 -15.46 9.71 14.50
N GLN A 258 -15.51 10.54 13.45
CA GLN A 258 -15.17 10.10 12.09
C GLN A 258 -13.68 9.77 11.96
N GLN A 259 -12.81 10.56 12.62
CA GLN A 259 -11.37 10.28 12.65
C GLN A 259 -11.07 8.96 13.36
N ALA A 260 -11.68 8.72 14.52
CA ALA A 260 -11.52 7.46 15.25
C ALA A 260 -12.02 6.27 14.42
N MET A 261 -13.21 6.37 13.83
CA MET A 261 -13.78 5.35 12.97
C MET A 261 -12.90 5.04 11.77
N LEU A 262 -12.37 6.07 11.07
CA LEU A 262 -11.48 5.85 9.91
C LEU A 262 -10.19 5.13 10.31
N ARG A 263 -9.65 5.42 11.49
CA ARG A 263 -8.45 4.74 12.01
C ARG A 263 -8.75 3.29 12.36
N GLU A 264 -9.78 3.04 13.15
CA GLU A 264 -10.19 1.69 13.55
C GLU A 264 -10.51 0.80 12.34
N THR A 265 -11.21 1.35 11.33
CA THR A 265 -11.53 0.61 10.11
C THR A 265 -10.32 0.35 9.23
N ALA A 266 -9.36 1.28 9.18
CA ALA A 266 -8.10 1.09 8.48
C ALA A 266 -7.23 0.00 9.15
N GLU A 267 -7.15 0.03 10.50
CA GLU A 267 -6.44 -1.00 11.29
C GLU A 267 -7.04 -2.39 11.07
N GLU A 268 -8.38 -2.50 11.08
CA GLU A 268 -9.08 -3.77 10.83
C GLU A 268 -8.89 -4.27 9.38
N ALA A 269 -9.01 -3.37 8.40
CA ALA A 269 -8.81 -3.72 7.00
C ALA A 269 -7.35 -4.13 6.71
N GLY A 270 -6.38 -3.43 7.31
CA GLY A 270 -4.95 -3.76 7.19
C GLY A 270 -4.62 -5.10 7.83
N ALA A 271 -5.08 -5.34 9.05
CA ALA A 271 -4.86 -6.62 9.74
C ALA A 271 -5.49 -7.80 8.97
N TRP A 272 -6.69 -7.62 8.44
CA TRP A 272 -7.35 -8.62 7.61
C TRP A 272 -6.56 -8.91 6.32
N GLU A 273 -6.07 -7.87 5.65
CA GLU A 273 -5.33 -8.00 4.39
C GLU A 273 -3.97 -8.67 4.61
N ILE A 274 -3.20 -8.28 5.65
CA ILE A 274 -1.93 -8.91 6.01
C ILE A 274 -2.13 -10.41 6.25
N ALA A 275 -3.13 -10.78 7.06
CA ALA A 275 -3.41 -12.18 7.36
C ALA A 275 -3.76 -12.98 6.09
N MET A 276 -4.62 -12.42 5.23
CA MET A 276 -5.02 -13.04 3.96
C MET A 276 -3.84 -13.20 3.00
N THR A 277 -3.00 -12.18 2.86
CA THR A 277 -1.85 -12.19 1.96
C THR A 277 -0.86 -13.28 2.34
N ARG A 278 -0.51 -13.37 3.62
CA ARG A 278 0.42 -14.38 4.15
C ARG A 278 -0.16 -15.79 4.10
N GLU A 279 -1.43 -15.98 4.44
CA GLU A 279 -2.10 -17.29 4.37
C GLU A 279 -2.11 -17.87 2.95
N GLN A 280 -2.27 -17.02 1.94
CA GLN A 280 -2.35 -17.45 0.54
C GLN A 280 -0.98 -17.62 -0.14
N GLU A 281 0.13 -17.26 0.48
CA GLU A 281 1.43 -17.22 -0.19
C GLU A 281 1.87 -18.61 -0.70
N SER A 282 1.73 -19.65 0.11
CA SER A 282 2.09 -21.01 -0.28
C SER A 282 1.20 -21.58 -1.40
N GLU A 283 -0.10 -21.27 -1.38
CA GLU A 283 -1.05 -21.68 -2.43
C GLU A 283 -0.70 -20.99 -3.77
N ARG A 284 -0.37 -19.69 -3.71
CA ARG A 284 0.07 -18.93 -4.89
C ARG A 284 1.37 -19.48 -5.48
N LEU A 285 2.33 -19.81 -4.64
CA LEU A 285 3.59 -20.42 -5.09
C LEU A 285 3.32 -21.76 -5.79
N ALA A 286 2.49 -22.61 -5.22
CA ALA A 286 2.11 -23.88 -5.84
C ALA A 286 1.41 -23.66 -7.20
N ALA A 287 0.48 -22.73 -7.28
CA ALA A 287 -0.21 -22.40 -8.54
C ALA A 287 0.76 -21.84 -9.60
N ILE A 288 1.76 -21.05 -9.21
CA ILE A 288 2.81 -20.56 -10.11
C ILE A 288 3.64 -21.74 -10.66
N GLN A 289 4.04 -22.68 -9.79
CA GLN A 289 4.79 -23.88 -10.18
C GLN A 289 3.98 -24.80 -11.11
N GLU A 290 2.68 -25.00 -10.82
CA GLU A 290 1.78 -25.80 -11.68
C GLU A 290 1.64 -25.23 -13.10
N ARG A 291 1.83 -23.92 -13.27
CA ARG A 291 1.85 -23.28 -14.59
C ARG A 291 3.17 -23.45 -15.36
N GLY A 292 4.15 -24.12 -14.77
CA GLY A 292 5.42 -24.46 -15.41
C GLY A 292 6.53 -23.43 -15.20
N VAL A 293 6.35 -22.46 -14.28
CA VAL A 293 7.41 -21.52 -13.90
C VAL A 293 8.51 -22.27 -13.14
N THR A 294 9.75 -22.07 -13.57
CA THR A 294 10.91 -22.60 -12.85
C THR A 294 11.20 -21.76 -11.62
N VAL A 295 10.97 -22.32 -10.45
CA VAL A 295 11.23 -21.66 -9.17
C VAL A 295 12.61 -22.03 -8.63
N THR A 296 13.41 -21.04 -8.29
CA THR A 296 14.74 -21.17 -7.65
C THR A 296 14.63 -20.75 -6.20
N GLU A 297 14.97 -21.64 -5.28
CA GLU A 297 15.15 -21.35 -3.86
C GLU A 297 16.64 -21.23 -3.57
N LEU A 298 17.05 -20.18 -2.87
CA LEU A 298 18.46 -19.95 -2.56
C LEU A 298 18.91 -20.78 -1.35
N THR A 299 20.10 -21.36 -1.45
CA THR A 299 20.80 -21.86 -0.27
C THR A 299 21.27 -20.68 0.60
N ASN A 300 21.61 -20.95 1.87
CA ASN A 300 22.15 -19.89 2.76
C ASN A 300 23.41 -19.23 2.20
N GLU A 301 24.28 -19.99 1.52
CA GLU A 301 25.49 -19.46 0.89
C GLU A 301 25.16 -18.52 -0.28
N GLN A 302 24.20 -18.92 -1.12
CA GLN A 302 23.72 -18.11 -2.24
C GLN A 302 23.04 -16.83 -1.74
N TYR A 303 22.18 -16.93 -0.74
CA TYR A 303 21.55 -15.78 -0.10
C TYR A 303 22.60 -14.81 0.45
N GLN A 304 23.61 -15.32 1.17
CA GLN A 304 24.69 -14.48 1.73
C GLN A 304 25.48 -13.75 0.62
N ALA A 305 25.68 -14.39 -0.54
CA ALA A 305 26.36 -13.73 -1.65
C ALA A 305 25.60 -12.48 -2.15
N PHE A 306 24.26 -12.50 -2.16
CA PHE A 306 23.45 -11.32 -2.49
C PHE A 306 23.52 -10.26 -1.38
N VAL A 307 23.49 -10.65 -0.12
CA VAL A 307 23.71 -9.73 1.01
C VAL A 307 25.04 -9.01 0.89
N ASP A 308 26.13 -9.76 0.65
CA ASP A 308 27.48 -9.21 0.52
C ASP A 308 27.58 -8.26 -0.68
N ALA A 309 27.00 -8.62 -1.82
CA ALA A 309 27.01 -7.80 -3.03
C ALA A 309 26.24 -6.46 -2.89
N THR A 310 25.26 -6.42 -1.98
CA THR A 310 24.44 -5.21 -1.74
C THR A 310 24.85 -4.40 -0.51
N GLN A 311 25.92 -4.78 0.19
CA GLN A 311 26.40 -4.08 1.38
C GLN A 311 26.68 -2.59 1.13
N SER A 312 27.23 -2.23 -0.05
CA SER A 312 27.47 -0.85 -0.44
C SER A 312 26.19 0.00 -0.57
N VAL A 313 25.07 -0.64 -0.91
CA VAL A 313 23.75 0.02 -0.98
C VAL A 313 23.27 0.34 0.43
N TYR A 314 23.38 -0.61 1.36
CA TYR A 314 23.06 -0.37 2.77
C TYR A 314 23.88 0.81 3.33
N GLU A 315 25.21 0.80 3.15
CA GLU A 315 26.10 1.86 3.62
C GLU A 315 25.77 3.24 3.05
N LYS A 316 25.33 3.29 1.79
CA LYS A 316 24.91 4.51 1.11
C LYS A 316 23.58 5.03 1.62
N TRP A 317 22.62 4.13 1.88
CA TRP A 317 21.23 4.52 2.12
C TRP A 317 20.87 4.63 3.60
N ALA A 318 21.44 3.85 4.50
CA ALA A 318 21.15 3.93 5.93
C ALA A 318 21.28 5.35 6.51
N PRO A 319 22.34 6.14 6.21
CA PRO A 319 22.43 7.52 6.66
C PRO A 319 21.39 8.48 6.03
N ARG A 320 20.87 8.15 4.84
CA ARG A 320 19.84 8.95 4.15
C ARG A 320 18.44 8.71 4.67
N ILE A 321 18.18 7.50 5.15
CA ILE A 321 16.96 7.11 5.83
C ILE A 321 16.89 7.79 7.21
N GLY A 322 18.03 7.83 7.90
CA GLY A 322 18.18 8.34 9.25
C GLY A 322 18.68 7.23 10.18
N GLU A 323 19.84 7.47 10.78
CA GLU A 323 20.48 6.48 11.65
C GLU A 323 19.57 6.04 12.82
N GLU A 324 18.78 6.96 13.37
CA GLU A 324 17.86 6.67 14.47
C GLU A 324 16.78 5.68 14.05
N VAL A 325 16.16 5.86 12.90
CA VAL A 325 15.12 4.98 12.34
C VAL A 325 15.71 3.60 12.04
N VAL A 326 16.89 3.55 11.41
CA VAL A 326 17.56 2.28 11.06
C VAL A 326 17.98 1.51 12.33
N ASN A 327 18.53 2.22 13.34
CA ASN A 327 18.92 1.59 14.60
C ASN A 327 17.71 1.08 15.38
N ALA A 328 16.59 1.82 15.40
CA ALA A 328 15.36 1.36 16.02
C ALA A 328 14.81 0.10 15.33
N ALA A 329 14.85 0.05 14.01
CA ALA A 329 14.46 -1.13 13.26
C ALA A 329 15.38 -2.33 13.55
N GLN A 330 16.70 -2.13 13.56
CA GLN A 330 17.65 -3.18 13.89
C GLN A 330 17.41 -3.72 15.31
N ALA A 331 17.20 -2.83 16.28
CA ALA A 331 16.91 -3.24 17.66
C ALA A 331 15.60 -4.06 17.75
N ALA A 332 14.58 -3.70 17.00
CA ALA A 332 13.33 -4.47 16.94
C ALA A 332 13.53 -5.85 16.30
N ILE A 333 14.36 -5.95 15.27
CA ILE A 333 14.72 -7.22 14.61
C ILE A 333 15.51 -8.12 15.57
N ASP A 334 16.47 -7.57 16.30
CA ASP A 334 17.34 -8.33 17.21
C ASP A 334 16.62 -8.80 18.49
N ALA A 335 15.52 -8.17 18.86
CA ALA A 335 14.76 -8.48 20.08
C ALA A 335 13.72 -9.60 19.93
N ARG A 336 13.59 -10.22 18.76
CA ARG A 336 12.59 -11.27 18.42
C ARG A 336 12.90 -12.61 19.05
#